data_1852b3cef77b2be24ff593594f312640
#
_entry.id   1852b3cef77b2be24ff593594f312640
#
_cell.length_a   1.000
_cell.length_b   1.000
_cell.length_c   1.000
_cell.angle_alpha   90.00
_cell.angle_beta   90.00
_cell.angle_gamma   90.00
#
_symmetry.space_group_name_H-M   'P 1'
#
loop_
_entity.id
_entity.type
_entity.pdbx_description
1 polymer ?
#
loop_
_entity_poly.entity_id
_entity_poly.type
_entity_poly.pdbx_seq_one_letter_code
_entity_poly.pdbx_strand_id
1 'polypeptide(L)'
;MKKILFLVSFIFFSFSIVDFFSQSDNRIISTPSEISNITIFNNGASINRIGKVVLNKGANKILISNLSSKLLSESIQFRVLSKNVIINSVSKQNNLLSLENNSQVGYFKDSLNKINEKIRVTKINLEVFKEEKDLLDQNKSVLKTSREFIVEDLMDLADYFKENIKEIQTNISQTKKRISELNNIKNNIEHQIKSIRSTAKNQSCELIVQTTSLKSGEFNFELSYNTLQAGWLPCYEVRADKINDPLILTYKAKVFQNTNEVWSEVKLSLSTGLLNKSNTAPS
;
A
#
# COMPACT_ATOMS: atom_id res chain seq x y z
N MET A 1 71.11 -44.64 -30.54
CA MET A 1 70.08 -43.69 -31.04
C MET A 1 69.12 -43.32 -29.91
N LYS A 2 69.34 -42.18 -29.29
CA LYS A 2 68.57 -41.68 -28.14
C LYS A 2 67.47 -40.75 -28.67
N LYS A 3 66.21 -41.09 -28.43
CA LYS A 3 65.04 -40.20 -28.72
C LYS A 3 64.87 -39.29 -27.53
N ILE A 4 65.01 -37.97 -27.72
CA ILE A 4 64.73 -36.95 -26.73
C ILE A 4 63.23 -36.64 -26.85
N LEU A 5 62.48 -36.84 -25.75
CA LEU A 5 61.09 -36.53 -25.60
C LEU A 5 60.97 -35.10 -25.07
N PHE A 6 60.43 -34.19 -25.86
CA PHE A 6 60.15 -32.81 -25.50
C PHE A 6 58.81 -32.73 -24.78
N LEU A 7 58.82 -32.50 -23.48
CA LEU A 7 57.60 -32.29 -22.69
C LEU A 7 57.27 -30.82 -22.71
N VAL A 8 56.25 -30.42 -23.51
CA VAL A 8 55.71 -29.05 -23.49
C VAL A 8 54.70 -28.92 -22.38
N SER A 9 55.08 -28.26 -21.27
CA SER A 9 54.20 -27.89 -20.17
C SER A 9 53.34 -26.70 -20.59
N PHE A 10 52.05 -26.96 -20.83
CA PHE A 10 51.06 -25.94 -21.11
C PHE A 10 50.52 -25.42 -19.75
N ILE A 11 51.05 -24.28 -19.29
CA ILE A 11 50.52 -23.58 -18.09
C ILE A 11 49.22 -22.91 -18.48
N PHE A 12 48.09 -23.50 -18.12
CA PHE A 12 46.78 -22.83 -18.17
C PHE A 12 46.72 -21.76 -17.06
N PHE A 13 46.97 -20.51 -17.42
CA PHE A 13 46.72 -19.39 -16.56
C PHE A 13 45.18 -19.10 -16.59
N SER A 14 44.46 -19.77 -15.68
CA SER A 14 43.03 -19.46 -15.46
C SER A 14 42.90 -18.08 -14.87
N PHE A 15 42.64 -17.11 -15.72
CA PHE A 15 42.25 -15.76 -15.30
C PHE A 15 40.84 -15.87 -14.70
N SER A 16 40.74 -16.03 -13.39
CA SER A 16 39.49 -15.91 -12.67
C SER A 16 39.02 -14.46 -12.75
N ILE A 17 38.14 -14.17 -13.70
CA ILE A 17 37.34 -12.94 -13.70
C ILE A 17 36.45 -13.06 -12.46
N VAL A 18 36.87 -12.49 -11.36
CA VAL A 18 36.00 -12.22 -10.22
C VAL A 18 35.08 -11.12 -10.70
N ASP A 19 33.89 -11.50 -11.16
CA ASP A 19 32.78 -10.58 -11.33
C ASP A 19 32.52 -9.94 -9.97
N PHE A 20 33.06 -8.76 -9.77
CA PHE A 20 32.73 -7.89 -8.65
C PHE A 20 31.29 -7.39 -8.91
N PHE A 21 30.32 -8.30 -8.76
CA PHE A 21 28.93 -7.92 -8.59
C PHE A 21 28.91 -7.09 -7.31
N SER A 22 29.04 -5.78 -7.46
CA SER A 22 28.66 -4.82 -6.44
C SER A 22 27.21 -5.11 -6.11
N GLN A 23 26.98 -5.91 -5.07
CA GLN A 23 25.66 -6.13 -4.49
C GLN A 23 25.20 -4.73 -4.07
N SER A 24 24.39 -4.08 -4.89
CA SER A 24 23.75 -2.82 -4.53
C SER A 24 22.87 -3.16 -3.34
N ASP A 25 23.33 -2.80 -2.16
CA ASP A 25 22.53 -2.89 -0.93
C ASP A 25 21.26 -2.06 -1.18
N ASN A 26 20.18 -2.74 -1.55
CA ASN A 26 18.93 -2.13 -1.98
C ASN A 26 18.14 -1.63 -0.75
N ARG A 27 18.89 -1.22 0.28
CA ARG A 27 18.37 -0.74 1.55
C ARG A 27 17.64 0.58 1.32
N ILE A 28 16.34 0.57 1.57
CA ILE A 28 15.52 1.78 1.57
C ILE A 28 15.75 2.53 2.88
N ILE A 29 16.21 3.76 2.79
CA ILE A 29 16.42 4.66 3.94
C ILE A 29 15.17 5.52 4.06
N SER A 30 14.32 5.20 5.04
CA SER A 30 13.16 6.04 5.36
C SER A 30 13.62 7.22 6.19
N THR A 31 13.23 8.42 5.78
CA THR A 31 13.57 9.66 6.48
C THR A 31 12.37 10.56 6.64
N PRO A 32 12.16 11.17 7.83
CA PRO A 32 11.12 12.16 8.04
C PRO A 32 11.48 13.48 7.37
N SER A 33 10.47 14.27 7.07
CA SER A 33 10.61 15.66 6.60
C SER A 33 9.54 16.54 7.24
N GLU A 34 9.90 17.77 7.50
CA GLU A 34 9.03 18.77 8.11
C GLU A 34 8.77 19.93 7.15
N ILE A 35 7.56 20.51 7.21
CA ILE A 35 7.23 21.68 6.40
C ILE A 35 7.95 22.88 7.03
N SER A 36 8.82 23.54 6.27
CA SER A 36 9.54 24.71 6.72
C SER A 36 8.78 26.00 6.44
N ASN A 37 8.23 26.12 5.23
CA ASN A 37 7.44 27.27 4.82
C ASN A 37 6.47 26.89 3.69
N ILE A 38 5.40 27.67 3.56
CA ILE A 38 4.38 27.53 2.54
C ILE A 38 4.11 28.89 1.91
N THR A 39 4.13 28.95 0.59
CA THR A 39 3.64 30.11 -0.16
C THR A 39 2.29 29.77 -0.76
N ILE A 40 1.25 30.49 -0.33
CA ILE A 40 -0.12 30.27 -0.82
C ILE A 40 -0.43 31.31 -1.89
N PHE A 41 -0.89 30.85 -3.02
CA PHE A 41 -1.36 31.64 -4.15
C PHE A 41 -2.89 31.72 -4.16
N ASN A 42 -3.46 32.57 -5.00
CA ASN A 42 -4.93 32.62 -5.17
C ASN A 42 -5.50 31.25 -5.59
N ASN A 43 -4.73 30.47 -6.35
CA ASN A 43 -5.07 29.11 -6.76
C ASN A 43 -3.83 28.20 -6.63
N GLY A 44 -3.74 27.51 -5.51
CA GLY A 44 -2.66 26.59 -5.18
C GLY A 44 -1.71 27.07 -4.10
N ALA A 45 -0.76 26.22 -3.75
CA ALA A 45 0.32 26.49 -2.82
C ALA A 45 1.61 25.81 -3.23
N SER A 46 2.73 26.44 -2.91
CA SER A 46 4.07 25.84 -2.96
C SER A 46 4.50 25.50 -1.54
N ILE A 47 4.83 24.24 -1.33
CA ILE A 47 5.19 23.68 -0.01
C ILE A 47 6.67 23.35 -0.03
N ASN A 48 7.42 23.89 0.92
CA ASN A 48 8.83 23.59 1.11
C ASN A 48 9.02 22.77 2.39
N ARG A 49 9.76 21.69 2.26
CA ARG A 49 10.08 20.78 3.37
C ARG A 49 11.58 20.64 3.51
N ILE A 50 12.03 20.40 4.72
CA ILE A 50 13.42 20.14 5.06
C ILE A 50 13.52 18.82 5.82
N GLY A 51 14.68 18.19 5.75
CA GLY A 51 14.97 16.99 6.52
C GLY A 51 16.44 16.64 6.48
N LYS A 52 16.78 15.58 7.21
CA LYS A 52 18.11 15.03 7.29
C LYS A 52 18.11 13.57 6.89
N VAL A 53 19.12 13.13 6.17
CA VAL A 53 19.26 11.74 5.75
C VAL A 53 20.69 11.25 5.95
N VAL A 54 20.84 10.04 6.47
CA VAL A 54 22.14 9.38 6.61
C VAL A 54 22.36 8.51 5.38
N LEU A 55 23.37 8.82 4.58
CA LEU A 55 23.71 8.09 3.36
C LEU A 55 25.02 7.34 3.53
N ASN A 56 25.10 6.18 2.91
CA ASN A 56 26.36 5.44 2.74
C ASN A 56 27.04 5.86 1.43
N LYS A 57 28.38 5.68 1.37
CA LYS A 57 29.09 5.85 0.12
C LYS A 57 28.55 4.88 -0.95
N GLY A 58 28.29 5.38 -2.15
CA GLY A 58 27.70 4.62 -3.27
C GLY A 58 26.21 4.90 -3.47
N ALA A 59 25.49 3.95 -4.05
CA ALA A 59 24.08 4.06 -4.35
C ALA A 59 23.22 3.97 -3.10
N ASN A 60 22.22 4.87 -2.98
CA ASN A 60 21.25 4.89 -1.88
C ASN A 60 19.85 5.13 -2.45
N LYS A 61 18.86 4.59 -1.75
CA LYS A 61 17.43 4.80 -2.04
C LYS A 61 16.75 5.42 -0.83
N ILE A 62 16.32 6.66 -0.96
CA ILE A 62 15.68 7.45 0.11
C ILE A 62 14.17 7.37 -0.09
N LEU A 63 13.43 7.11 0.99
CA LEU A 63 11.97 7.13 1.05
C LEU A 63 11.53 8.29 1.92
N ILE A 64 10.76 9.22 1.36
CA ILE A 64 10.14 10.33 2.09
C ILE A 64 8.64 10.09 2.11
N SER A 65 8.09 9.87 3.29
CA SER A 65 6.68 9.53 3.50
C SER A 65 5.85 10.74 3.94
N ASN A 66 4.54 10.54 4.04
CA ASN A 66 3.58 11.54 4.55
C ASN A 66 3.51 12.83 3.74
N LEU A 67 3.59 12.71 2.42
CA LEU A 67 3.38 13.82 1.50
C LEU A 67 1.95 13.82 0.97
N SER A 68 1.45 14.98 0.57
CA SER A 68 0.14 15.09 -0.06
C SER A 68 0.03 14.21 -1.30
N SER A 69 -0.99 13.35 -1.36
CA SER A 69 -1.29 12.61 -2.60
C SER A 69 -1.66 13.53 -3.77
N LYS A 70 -2.06 14.76 -3.44
CA LYS A 70 -2.50 15.81 -4.38
C LYS A 70 -1.39 16.76 -4.82
N LEU A 71 -0.13 16.42 -4.53
CA LEU A 71 1.03 17.15 -5.06
C LEU A 71 1.12 16.96 -6.59
N LEU A 72 1.53 18.00 -7.28
CA LEU A 72 1.79 18.00 -8.72
C LEU A 72 3.16 17.36 -8.98
N SER A 73 3.17 16.21 -9.64
CA SER A 73 4.39 15.40 -9.82
C SER A 73 5.48 16.15 -10.60
N GLU A 74 5.09 16.94 -11.58
CA GLU A 74 5.97 17.77 -12.41
C GLU A 74 6.60 18.95 -11.67
N SER A 75 6.08 19.30 -10.49
CA SER A 75 6.59 20.41 -9.67
C SER A 75 7.58 19.95 -8.60
N ILE A 76 7.83 18.65 -8.48
CA ILE A 76 8.70 18.10 -7.45
C ILE A 76 10.15 18.53 -7.71
N GLN A 77 10.75 19.16 -6.72
CA GLN A 77 12.16 19.49 -6.71
C GLN A 77 12.78 18.96 -5.41
N PHE A 78 13.76 18.10 -5.55
CA PHE A 78 14.52 17.57 -4.42
C PHE A 78 15.98 17.99 -4.56
N ARG A 79 16.56 18.50 -3.47
CA ARG A 79 17.94 18.96 -3.44
C ARG A 79 18.60 18.53 -2.13
N VAL A 80 19.80 17.95 -2.24
CA VAL A 80 20.67 17.72 -1.08
C VAL A 80 21.64 18.89 -0.99
N LEU A 81 21.79 19.44 0.22
CA LEU A 81 22.67 20.60 0.48
C LEU A 81 24.14 20.14 0.59
N SER A 82 24.62 19.41 -0.42
CA SER A 82 26.00 18.92 -0.47
C SER A 82 26.42 18.60 -1.90
N LYS A 83 27.63 18.99 -2.26
CA LYS A 83 28.27 18.62 -3.55
C LYS A 83 28.67 17.14 -3.63
N ASN A 84 28.63 16.41 -2.50
CA ASN A 84 29.04 15.00 -2.44
C ASN A 84 27.91 14.02 -2.77
N VAL A 85 26.70 14.49 -3.06
CA VAL A 85 25.54 13.66 -3.37
C VAL A 85 24.98 14.03 -4.73
N ILE A 86 24.86 13.05 -5.59
CA ILE A 86 24.27 13.16 -6.93
C ILE A 86 22.87 12.56 -6.87
N ILE A 87 21.86 13.29 -7.33
CA ILE A 87 20.50 12.82 -7.45
C ILE A 87 20.34 12.16 -8.81
N ASN A 88 20.03 10.87 -8.83
CA ASN A 88 19.87 10.10 -10.06
C ASN A 88 18.42 10.13 -10.56
N SER A 89 17.46 9.98 -9.66
CA SER A 89 16.03 10.06 -9.99
C SER A 89 15.17 10.43 -8.80
N VAL A 90 14.03 11.06 -9.07
CA VAL A 90 12.96 11.33 -8.09
C VAL A 90 11.66 10.81 -8.67
N SER A 91 10.97 9.93 -7.94
CA SER A 91 9.71 9.36 -8.39
C SER A 91 8.67 9.39 -7.27
N LYS A 92 7.43 9.77 -7.65
CA LYS A 92 6.26 9.69 -6.76
C LYS A 92 5.73 8.27 -6.75
N GLN A 93 5.48 7.74 -5.56
CA GLN A 93 4.87 6.44 -5.35
C GLN A 93 3.68 6.58 -4.42
N ASN A 94 2.64 5.78 -4.64
CA ASN A 94 1.57 5.69 -3.66
C ASN A 94 2.09 4.94 -2.43
N ASN A 95 1.74 5.45 -1.24
CA ASN A 95 2.16 4.87 0.03
C ASN A 95 1.50 3.49 0.24
N LEU A 96 2.16 2.42 -0.22
CA LEU A 96 1.70 1.04 -0.04
C LEU A 96 2.15 0.45 1.30
N LEU A 97 3.30 0.89 1.85
CA LEU A 97 3.88 0.35 3.07
C LEU A 97 3.18 0.87 4.33
N SER A 98 2.69 2.12 4.35
CA SER A 98 1.89 2.63 5.48
C SER A 98 0.55 1.90 5.61
N LEU A 99 0.05 1.33 4.51
CA LEU A 99 -1.17 0.53 4.48
C LEU A 99 -0.98 -0.84 5.13
N GLU A 100 0.21 -1.44 5.01
CA GLU A 100 0.52 -2.74 5.63
C GLU A 100 0.75 -2.62 7.14
N ASN A 101 1.25 -1.48 7.59
CA ASN A 101 1.49 -1.17 9.01
C ASN A 101 0.26 -0.54 9.71
N ASN A 102 -0.85 -0.36 9.01
CA ASN A 102 -2.08 0.11 9.64
C ASN A 102 -2.64 -1.02 10.53
N SER A 103 -2.69 -0.77 11.84
CA SER A 103 -3.18 -1.73 12.85
C SER A 103 -4.58 -2.27 12.53
N GLN A 104 -5.46 -1.46 11.93
CA GLN A 104 -6.80 -1.88 11.50
C GLN A 104 -6.72 -2.89 10.35
N VAL A 105 -5.86 -2.66 9.35
CA VAL A 105 -5.66 -3.61 8.25
C VAL A 105 -5.08 -4.92 8.77
N GLY A 106 -4.15 -4.87 9.72
CA GLY A 106 -3.62 -6.04 10.41
C GLY A 106 -4.73 -6.87 11.08
N TYR A 107 -5.57 -6.23 11.89
CA TYR A 107 -6.72 -6.86 12.54
C TYR A 107 -7.69 -7.53 11.54
N PHE A 108 -8.02 -6.87 10.44
CA PHE A 108 -8.89 -7.44 9.42
C PHE A 108 -8.24 -8.58 8.63
N LYS A 109 -6.93 -8.55 8.38
CA LYS A 109 -6.18 -9.66 7.78
C LYS A 109 -6.22 -10.91 8.69
N ASP A 110 -6.01 -10.75 9.99
CA ASP A 110 -6.08 -11.85 10.95
C ASP A 110 -7.50 -12.43 11.04
N SER A 111 -8.52 -11.57 11.01
CA SER A 111 -9.92 -11.99 10.96
C SER A 111 -10.22 -12.77 9.68
N LEU A 112 -9.71 -12.31 8.53
CA LEU A 112 -9.85 -12.99 7.24
C LEU A 112 -9.22 -14.38 7.25
N ASN A 113 -8.03 -14.52 7.83
CA ASN A 113 -7.35 -15.81 7.97
C ASN A 113 -8.19 -16.78 8.83
N LYS A 114 -8.74 -16.31 9.94
CA LYS A 114 -9.64 -17.12 10.80
C LYS A 114 -10.92 -17.56 10.06
N ILE A 115 -11.51 -16.68 9.26
CA ILE A 115 -12.70 -17.02 8.47
C ILE A 115 -12.37 -18.01 7.36
N ASN A 116 -11.25 -17.83 6.64
CA ASN A 116 -10.81 -18.76 5.62
C ASN A 116 -10.59 -20.17 6.20
N GLU A 117 -10.00 -20.26 7.39
CA GLU A 117 -9.82 -21.55 8.07
C GLU A 117 -11.17 -22.19 8.46
N LYS A 118 -12.12 -21.41 8.97
CA LYS A 118 -13.48 -21.90 9.23
C LYS A 118 -14.17 -22.41 7.98
N ILE A 119 -14.03 -21.70 6.85
CA ILE A 119 -14.57 -22.14 5.55
C ILE A 119 -13.93 -23.45 5.13
N ARG A 120 -12.61 -23.59 5.26
CA ARG A 120 -11.87 -24.81 4.92
C ARG A 120 -12.39 -26.01 5.72
N VAL A 121 -12.46 -25.88 7.04
CA VAL A 121 -12.96 -26.96 7.93
C VAL A 121 -14.42 -27.31 7.60
N THR A 122 -15.28 -26.31 7.38
CA THR A 122 -16.68 -26.54 7.04
C THR A 122 -16.86 -27.23 5.70
N LYS A 123 -15.98 -26.95 4.70
CA LYS A 123 -15.97 -27.66 3.42
C LYS A 123 -15.55 -29.13 3.57
N ILE A 124 -14.56 -29.43 4.42
CA ILE A 124 -14.18 -30.80 4.73
C ILE A 124 -15.38 -31.57 5.31
N ASN A 125 -16.08 -30.98 6.27
CA ASN A 125 -17.27 -31.62 6.84
C ASN A 125 -18.36 -31.87 5.78
N LEU A 126 -18.53 -30.94 4.84
CA LEU A 126 -19.45 -31.14 3.71
C LEU A 126 -19.08 -32.34 2.84
N GLU A 127 -17.80 -32.54 2.57
CA GLU A 127 -17.34 -33.68 1.80
C GLU A 127 -17.55 -34.99 2.58
N VAL A 128 -17.27 -35.02 3.88
CA VAL A 128 -17.56 -36.18 4.74
C VAL A 128 -19.03 -36.57 4.68
N PHE A 129 -19.96 -35.61 4.82
CA PHE A 129 -21.40 -35.92 4.70
C PHE A 129 -21.81 -36.40 3.31
N LYS A 130 -21.15 -35.95 2.24
CA LYS A 130 -21.41 -36.45 0.90
C LYS A 130 -20.94 -37.88 0.73
N GLU A 131 -19.72 -38.21 1.20
CA GLU A 131 -19.17 -39.55 1.18
C GLU A 131 -20.05 -40.52 2.00
N GLU A 132 -20.51 -40.09 3.16
CA GLU A 132 -21.44 -40.87 3.99
C GLU A 132 -22.77 -41.13 3.25
N LYS A 133 -23.29 -40.13 2.55
CA LYS A 133 -24.48 -40.29 1.70
C LYS A 133 -24.24 -41.31 0.58
N ASP A 134 -23.10 -41.20 -0.10
CA ASP A 134 -22.76 -42.10 -1.21
C ASP A 134 -22.59 -43.55 -0.74
N LEU A 135 -22.01 -43.75 0.45
CA LEU A 135 -21.93 -45.07 1.09
C LEU A 135 -23.32 -45.66 1.38
N LEU A 136 -24.23 -44.84 1.90
CA LEU A 136 -25.61 -45.30 2.14
C LEU A 136 -26.35 -45.61 0.84
N ASP A 137 -26.19 -44.82 -0.20
CA ASP A 137 -26.82 -45.04 -1.49
C ASP A 137 -26.26 -46.31 -2.19
N GLN A 138 -24.97 -46.65 -2.04
CA GLN A 138 -24.37 -47.90 -2.49
C GLN A 138 -24.93 -49.11 -1.75
N ASN A 139 -25.05 -49.05 -0.41
CA ASN A 139 -25.60 -50.14 0.38
C ASN A 139 -27.06 -50.44 0.06
N LYS A 140 -27.88 -49.46 -0.33
CA LYS A 140 -29.25 -49.72 -0.85
C LYS A 140 -29.25 -50.57 -2.09
N SER A 141 -28.24 -50.50 -2.95
CA SER A 141 -28.17 -51.30 -4.19
C SER A 141 -27.84 -52.78 -3.89
N VAL A 142 -27.02 -53.02 -2.88
CA VAL A 142 -26.65 -54.39 -2.43
C VAL A 142 -27.85 -55.13 -1.86
N LEU A 143 -28.72 -54.40 -1.15
CA LEU A 143 -29.96 -54.99 -0.55
C LEU A 143 -30.97 -55.48 -1.62
N LYS A 144 -30.99 -54.90 -2.79
CA LYS A 144 -31.83 -55.34 -3.92
C LYS A 144 -31.47 -56.72 -4.48
N THR A 145 -30.28 -57.21 -4.22
CA THR A 145 -29.74 -58.45 -4.74
C THR A 145 -29.82 -59.64 -3.77
N SER A 146 -30.13 -59.40 -2.51
CA SER A 146 -30.24 -60.46 -1.47
C SER A 146 -31.64 -61.06 -1.49
N ARG A 147 -31.73 -62.39 -1.63
CA ARG A 147 -33.02 -63.14 -1.89
C ARG A 147 -33.81 -63.60 -0.68
N GLU A 148 -33.32 -63.42 0.53
CA GLU A 148 -33.99 -63.91 1.73
C GLU A 148 -34.05 -62.83 2.82
N PHE A 149 -35.12 -62.02 2.84
CA PHE A 149 -35.44 -61.18 3.98
C PHE A 149 -36.83 -61.51 4.48
N ILE A 150 -36.98 -61.55 5.83
CA ILE A 150 -38.26 -61.55 6.50
C ILE A 150 -38.85 -60.13 6.35
N VAL A 151 -40.19 -60.03 6.15
CA VAL A 151 -40.85 -58.74 5.86
C VAL A 151 -40.61 -57.69 6.98
N GLU A 152 -40.50 -58.15 8.22
CA GLU A 152 -40.27 -57.35 9.39
C GLU A 152 -38.86 -56.68 9.35
N ASP A 153 -37.83 -57.44 9.03
CA ASP A 153 -36.45 -56.97 8.88
C ASP A 153 -36.32 -55.91 7.73
N LEU A 154 -37.17 -56.05 6.71
CA LEU A 154 -37.20 -55.12 5.57
C LEU A 154 -37.82 -53.77 5.95
N MET A 155 -38.80 -53.78 6.82
CA MET A 155 -39.42 -52.56 7.35
C MET A 155 -38.47 -51.78 8.28
N ASP A 156 -37.82 -52.49 9.20
CA ASP A 156 -36.81 -51.85 10.09
C ASP A 156 -35.63 -51.26 9.31
N LEU A 157 -35.18 -51.96 8.28
CA LEU A 157 -34.11 -51.50 7.42
C LEU A 157 -34.52 -50.27 6.56
N ALA A 158 -35.78 -50.26 6.09
CA ALA A 158 -36.29 -49.10 5.34
C ALA A 158 -36.38 -47.85 6.22
N ASP A 159 -36.83 -48.00 7.48
CA ASP A 159 -36.89 -46.91 8.43
C ASP A 159 -35.48 -46.41 8.82
N TYR A 160 -34.52 -47.31 9.02
CA TYR A 160 -33.12 -46.98 9.24
C TYR A 160 -32.55 -46.13 8.10
N PHE A 161 -32.73 -46.55 6.85
CA PHE A 161 -32.28 -45.78 5.70
C PHE A 161 -32.96 -44.42 5.57
N LYS A 162 -34.25 -44.35 5.84
CA LYS A 162 -35.02 -43.10 5.75
C LYS A 162 -34.55 -42.06 6.78
N GLU A 163 -34.31 -42.49 8.02
CA GLU A 163 -33.86 -41.61 9.09
C GLU A 163 -32.42 -41.10 8.80
N ASN A 164 -31.50 -42.01 8.50
CA ASN A 164 -30.11 -41.63 8.22
C ASN A 164 -29.97 -40.72 6.98
N ILE A 165 -30.72 -41.00 5.91
CA ILE A 165 -30.69 -40.13 4.73
C ILE A 165 -31.23 -38.76 5.02
N LYS A 166 -32.32 -38.67 5.81
CA LYS A 166 -32.89 -37.38 6.23
C LYS A 166 -31.89 -36.59 7.08
N GLU A 167 -31.22 -37.23 8.02
CA GLU A 167 -30.20 -36.61 8.86
C GLU A 167 -29.03 -36.08 8.00
N ILE A 168 -28.45 -36.93 7.15
CA ILE A 168 -27.33 -36.53 6.28
C ILE A 168 -27.72 -35.40 5.34
N GLN A 169 -28.90 -35.43 4.72
CA GLN A 169 -29.36 -34.37 3.85
C GLN A 169 -29.56 -33.05 4.60
N THR A 170 -30.04 -33.13 5.84
CA THR A 170 -30.17 -31.97 6.72
C THR A 170 -28.80 -31.40 7.04
N ASN A 171 -27.81 -32.22 7.41
CA ASN A 171 -26.43 -31.81 7.68
C ASN A 171 -25.76 -31.19 6.46
N ILE A 172 -25.94 -31.76 5.27
CA ILE A 172 -25.46 -31.20 4.01
C ILE A 172 -26.06 -29.80 3.76
N SER A 173 -27.37 -29.66 3.95
CA SER A 173 -28.07 -28.38 3.74
C SER A 173 -27.58 -27.32 4.72
N GLN A 174 -27.51 -27.63 6.00
CA GLN A 174 -27.03 -26.72 7.05
C GLN A 174 -25.58 -26.32 6.81
N THR A 175 -24.72 -27.29 6.44
CA THR A 175 -23.29 -27.02 6.17
C THR A 175 -23.12 -26.13 4.95
N LYS A 176 -23.89 -26.33 3.87
CA LYS A 176 -23.91 -25.42 2.70
C LYS A 176 -24.33 -24.01 3.08
N LYS A 177 -25.40 -23.88 3.89
CA LYS A 177 -25.85 -22.59 4.41
C LYS A 177 -24.73 -21.91 5.22
N ARG A 178 -24.05 -22.66 6.09
CA ARG A 178 -22.94 -22.14 6.89
C ARG A 178 -21.77 -21.65 6.04
N ILE A 179 -21.40 -22.38 4.97
CA ILE A 179 -20.39 -21.93 4.01
C ILE A 179 -20.80 -20.61 3.34
N SER A 180 -22.07 -20.48 2.96
CA SER A 180 -22.59 -19.23 2.35
C SER A 180 -22.48 -18.05 3.33
N GLU A 181 -22.89 -18.23 4.58
CA GLU A 181 -22.78 -17.20 5.63
C GLU A 181 -21.33 -16.78 5.85
N LEU A 182 -20.40 -17.74 5.95
CA LEU A 182 -18.97 -17.47 6.13
C LEU A 182 -18.38 -16.73 4.92
N ASN A 183 -18.78 -17.07 3.69
CA ASN A 183 -18.36 -16.34 2.49
C ASN A 183 -18.88 -14.90 2.49
N ASN A 184 -20.09 -14.64 2.93
CA ASN A 184 -20.63 -13.28 3.08
C ASN A 184 -19.80 -12.47 4.09
N ILE A 185 -19.43 -13.06 5.23
CA ILE A 185 -18.55 -12.41 6.22
C ILE A 185 -17.18 -12.13 5.60
N LYS A 186 -16.60 -13.10 4.90
CA LYS A 186 -15.34 -12.94 4.17
C LYS A 186 -15.39 -11.74 3.22
N ASN A 187 -16.39 -11.69 2.34
CA ASN A 187 -16.56 -10.61 1.37
C ASN A 187 -16.67 -9.24 2.05
N ASN A 188 -17.41 -9.15 3.16
CA ASN A 188 -17.53 -7.90 3.92
C ASN A 188 -16.18 -7.45 4.49
N ILE A 189 -15.37 -8.36 5.03
CA ILE A 189 -14.03 -8.05 5.52
C ILE A 189 -13.12 -7.57 4.38
N GLU A 190 -13.14 -8.25 3.22
CA GLU A 190 -12.38 -7.85 2.03
C GLU A 190 -12.77 -6.47 1.52
N HIS A 191 -14.08 -6.15 1.53
CA HIS A 191 -14.58 -4.81 1.19
C HIS A 191 -14.08 -3.75 2.18
N GLN A 192 -14.05 -4.04 3.47
CA GLN A 192 -13.54 -3.11 4.50
C GLN A 192 -12.04 -2.86 4.29
N ILE A 193 -11.22 -3.89 4.07
CA ILE A 193 -9.80 -3.76 3.76
C ILE A 193 -9.61 -2.89 2.50
N LYS A 194 -10.38 -3.13 1.44
CA LYS A 194 -10.32 -2.36 0.19
C LYS A 194 -10.69 -0.89 0.42
N SER A 195 -11.72 -0.61 1.22
CA SER A 195 -12.13 0.75 1.57
C SER A 195 -11.04 1.49 2.34
N ILE A 196 -10.46 0.88 3.38
CA ILE A 196 -9.36 1.48 4.15
C ILE A 196 -8.17 1.77 3.23
N ARG A 197 -7.79 0.82 2.37
CA ARG A 197 -6.70 1.00 1.42
C ARG A 197 -6.96 2.12 0.42
N SER A 198 -8.18 2.24 -0.11
CA SER A 198 -8.53 3.32 -1.06
C SER A 198 -8.48 4.68 -0.40
N THR A 199 -8.96 4.80 0.83
CA THR A 199 -8.92 6.04 1.61
C THR A 199 -7.49 6.47 1.89
N ALA A 200 -6.65 5.57 2.38
CA ALA A 200 -5.25 5.86 2.68
C ALA A 200 -4.42 6.15 1.41
N LYS A 201 -4.68 5.47 0.30
CA LYS A 201 -4.06 5.76 -1.01
C LYS A 201 -4.36 7.18 -1.49
N ASN A 202 -5.53 7.71 -1.15
CA ASN A 202 -5.95 9.05 -1.53
C ASN A 202 -5.46 10.13 -0.55
N GLN A 203 -4.97 9.76 0.63
CA GLN A 203 -4.56 10.71 1.67
C GLN A 203 -3.10 11.11 1.60
N SER A 204 -2.19 10.17 1.32
CA SER A 204 -0.76 10.45 1.29
C SER A 204 -0.04 9.70 0.17
N CYS A 205 1.10 10.24 -0.24
CA CYS A 205 2.04 9.58 -1.13
C CYS A 205 3.45 9.59 -0.53
N GLU A 206 4.34 8.89 -1.19
CA GLU A 206 5.76 8.80 -0.87
C GLU A 206 6.60 9.22 -2.07
N LEU A 207 7.78 9.78 -1.81
CA LEU A 207 8.79 9.98 -2.82
C LEU A 207 9.92 8.99 -2.63
N ILE A 208 10.32 8.36 -3.71
CA ILE A 208 11.53 7.58 -3.80
C ILE A 208 12.56 8.41 -4.54
N VAL A 209 13.67 8.69 -3.84
CA VAL A 209 14.81 9.40 -4.41
C VAL A 209 15.99 8.45 -4.49
N GLN A 210 16.50 8.23 -5.68
CA GLN A 210 17.72 7.47 -5.90
C GLN A 210 18.89 8.44 -5.96
N THR A 211 19.92 8.18 -5.15
CA THR A 211 21.09 9.03 -5.05
C THR A 211 22.38 8.21 -5.09
N THR A 212 23.46 8.86 -5.51
CA THR A 212 24.84 8.33 -5.36
C THR A 212 25.61 9.28 -4.48
N SER A 213 26.11 8.80 -3.33
CA SER A 213 26.93 9.59 -2.42
C SER A 213 28.40 9.24 -2.57
N LEU A 214 29.26 10.26 -2.65
CA LEU A 214 30.71 10.10 -2.72
C LEU A 214 31.34 9.73 -1.39
N LYS A 215 30.65 10.01 -0.28
CA LYS A 215 31.07 9.69 1.10
C LYS A 215 29.87 9.33 1.98
N SER A 216 30.09 8.55 3.04
CA SER A 216 29.09 8.31 4.08
C SER A 216 28.95 9.51 5.00
N GLY A 217 27.73 9.77 5.51
CA GLY A 217 27.48 10.85 6.45
C GLY A 217 26.01 11.28 6.50
N GLU A 218 25.73 12.23 7.38
CA GLU A 218 24.44 12.89 7.47
C GLU A 218 24.42 14.10 6.52
N PHE A 219 23.32 14.26 5.79
CA PHE A 219 23.12 15.33 4.80
C PHE A 219 21.76 15.97 5.00
N ASN A 220 21.72 17.31 4.96
CA ASN A 220 20.46 18.05 4.91
C ASN A 220 19.92 18.04 3.48
N PHE A 221 18.58 17.91 3.37
CA PHE A 221 17.90 18.01 2.09
C PHE A 221 16.74 19.00 2.16
N GLU A 222 16.38 19.51 1.00
CA GLU A 222 15.20 20.33 0.75
C GLU A 222 14.34 19.64 -0.30
N LEU A 223 13.03 19.64 -0.05
CA LEU A 223 12.02 19.14 -0.96
C LEU A 223 10.98 20.24 -1.17
N SER A 224 10.70 20.60 -2.41
CA SER A 224 9.60 21.50 -2.73
C SER A 224 8.66 20.88 -3.75
N TYR A 225 7.38 21.18 -3.64
CA TYR A 225 6.34 20.79 -4.58
C TYR A 225 5.14 21.71 -4.51
N ASN A 226 4.34 21.69 -5.56
CA ASN A 226 3.13 22.49 -5.67
C ASN A 226 1.88 21.61 -5.53
N THR A 227 0.77 22.25 -5.11
CA THR A 227 -0.57 21.64 -5.06
C THR A 227 -1.61 22.68 -5.46
N LEU A 228 -2.68 22.22 -6.15
CA LEU A 228 -3.84 23.06 -6.46
C LEU A 228 -4.94 22.96 -5.39
N GLN A 229 -4.70 22.22 -4.33
CA GLN A 229 -5.70 21.98 -3.26
C GLN A 229 -5.58 22.95 -2.08
N ALA A 230 -5.07 24.13 -2.34
CA ALA A 230 -5.01 25.22 -1.38
C ALA A 230 -5.14 26.57 -2.11
N GLY A 231 -5.45 27.60 -1.38
CA GLY A 231 -5.52 28.93 -1.93
C GLY A 231 -5.89 29.98 -0.88
N TRP A 232 -5.91 31.23 -1.28
CA TRP A 232 -6.38 32.32 -0.45
C TRP A 232 -7.19 33.32 -1.26
N LEU A 233 -8.13 33.98 -0.54
CA LEU A 233 -8.95 35.03 -1.10
C LEU A 233 -8.81 36.30 -0.25
N PRO A 234 -8.68 37.46 -0.88
CA PRO A 234 -8.71 38.75 -0.15
C PRO A 234 -10.12 39.01 0.40
N CYS A 235 -10.18 39.52 1.59
CA CYS A 235 -11.40 39.98 2.23
C CYS A 235 -11.17 41.39 2.81
N TYR A 236 -12.03 42.31 2.46
CA TYR A 236 -11.95 43.72 2.91
C TYR A 236 -13.11 44.02 3.85
N GLU A 237 -12.79 44.66 4.96
CA GLU A 237 -13.76 45.19 5.88
C GLU A 237 -13.60 46.72 5.94
N VAL A 238 -14.65 47.40 5.61
CA VAL A 238 -14.67 48.90 5.63
C VAL A 238 -15.59 49.35 6.76
N ARG A 239 -15.09 50.21 7.65
CA ARG A 239 -15.85 50.79 8.76
C ARG A 239 -15.78 52.31 8.71
N ALA A 240 -16.90 52.93 9.00
CA ALA A 240 -17.00 54.35 9.24
C ALA A 240 -17.80 54.56 10.54
N ASP A 241 -17.23 55.25 11.51
CA ASP A 241 -17.92 55.49 12.78
C ASP A 241 -18.90 56.66 12.65
N LYS A 242 -18.58 57.70 11.87
CA LYS A 242 -19.42 58.83 11.53
C LYS A 242 -19.25 59.27 10.08
N ILE A 243 -20.21 60.06 9.56
CA ILE A 243 -20.24 60.50 8.16
C ILE A 243 -18.96 61.27 7.74
N ASN A 244 -18.34 62.01 8.67
CA ASN A 244 -17.15 62.79 8.37
C ASN A 244 -15.84 62.19 8.89
N ASP A 245 -15.88 60.99 9.45
CA ASP A 245 -14.69 60.32 9.96
C ASP A 245 -13.94 59.58 8.83
N PRO A 246 -12.64 59.41 8.97
CA PRO A 246 -11.85 58.58 8.02
C PRO A 246 -12.38 57.18 7.96
N LEU A 247 -12.42 56.58 6.75
CA LEU A 247 -12.73 55.18 6.56
C LEU A 247 -11.59 54.29 7.07
N ILE A 248 -11.92 53.34 7.92
CA ILE A 248 -10.99 52.30 8.35
C ILE A 248 -11.15 51.12 7.42
N LEU A 249 -10.11 50.84 6.61
CA LEU A 249 -10.03 49.67 5.73
C LEU A 249 -9.17 48.61 6.40
N THR A 250 -9.79 47.47 6.72
CA THR A 250 -9.07 46.31 7.21
C THR A 250 -8.95 45.26 6.08
N TYR A 251 -7.73 44.88 5.74
CA TYR A 251 -7.42 43.86 4.75
C TYR A 251 -7.16 42.53 5.44
N LYS A 252 -7.92 41.49 5.10
CA LYS A 252 -7.84 40.14 5.64
C LYS A 252 -7.65 39.16 4.51
N ALA A 253 -7.03 38.03 4.80
CA ALA A 253 -6.90 36.89 3.88
C ALA A 253 -7.66 35.67 4.42
N LYS A 254 -8.55 35.10 3.62
CA LYS A 254 -9.21 33.84 3.94
C LYS A 254 -8.43 32.73 3.26
N VAL A 255 -7.71 31.93 4.06
CA VAL A 255 -6.91 30.77 3.57
C VAL A 255 -7.74 29.51 3.67
N PHE A 256 -7.63 28.64 2.68
CA PHE A 256 -8.24 27.30 2.65
C PHE A 256 -7.24 26.27 2.12
N GLN A 257 -7.36 25.03 2.59
CA GLN A 257 -6.57 23.90 2.06
C GLN A 257 -7.32 22.58 2.21
N ASN A 258 -7.06 21.66 1.28
CA ASN A 258 -7.54 20.29 1.24
C ASN A 258 -6.42 19.35 0.74
N THR A 259 -5.21 19.54 1.29
CA THR A 259 -4.01 18.81 0.88
C THR A 259 -3.83 17.48 1.59
N ASN A 260 -4.58 17.24 2.66
CA ASN A 260 -4.42 16.16 3.63
C ASN A 260 -3.09 16.22 4.42
N GLU A 261 -2.40 17.37 4.41
CA GLU A 261 -1.24 17.64 5.26
C GLU A 261 -1.62 18.60 6.37
N VAL A 262 -1.03 18.40 7.54
CA VAL A 262 -1.21 19.33 8.67
C VAL A 262 -0.22 20.46 8.55
N TRP A 263 -0.72 21.70 8.52
CA TRP A 263 0.05 22.94 8.47
C TRP A 263 0.00 23.63 9.83
N SER A 264 0.73 23.11 10.81
CA SER A 264 0.82 23.73 12.14
C SER A 264 2.20 24.33 12.35
N GLU A 265 2.25 25.51 12.97
CA GLU A 265 3.47 26.23 13.32
C GLU A 265 4.43 26.50 12.14
N VAL A 266 3.88 26.65 10.93
CA VAL A 266 4.63 26.86 9.71
C VAL A 266 4.61 28.34 9.30
N LYS A 267 5.69 28.80 8.66
CA LYS A 267 5.74 30.13 8.06
C LYS A 267 4.87 30.17 6.81
N LEU A 268 3.80 30.98 6.85
CA LEU A 268 2.92 31.21 5.70
C LEU A 268 3.28 32.53 5.02
N SER A 269 3.34 32.47 3.68
CA SER A 269 3.45 33.64 2.80
C SER A 269 2.28 33.65 1.83
N LEU A 270 1.66 34.78 1.59
CA LEU A 270 0.59 34.97 0.62
C LEU A 270 1.15 35.64 -0.64
N SER A 271 0.76 35.14 -1.79
CA SER A 271 1.19 35.67 -3.08
C SER A 271 0.01 35.85 -4.02
N THR A 272 -0.03 36.95 -4.74
CA THR A 272 -0.95 37.21 -5.85
C THR A 272 -0.42 36.75 -7.19
N GLY A 273 0.82 36.18 -7.22
CA GLY A 273 1.42 35.62 -8.41
C GLY A 273 0.71 34.36 -8.90
N LEU A 274 1.17 33.82 -10.01
CA LEU A 274 0.69 32.53 -10.53
C LEU A 274 1.62 31.40 -10.06
N LEU A 275 1.02 30.29 -9.60
CA LEU A 275 1.73 29.11 -9.14
C LEU A 275 2.59 28.47 -10.24
N ASN A 276 2.11 28.49 -11.47
CA ASN A 276 2.76 27.91 -12.66
C ASN A 276 3.25 29.02 -13.61
N LYS A 277 4.22 29.84 -13.20
CA LYS A 277 5.03 30.51 -14.22
C LYS A 277 5.94 29.45 -14.83
N SER A 278 5.60 29.00 -16.04
CA SER A 278 6.50 28.22 -16.87
C SER A 278 7.81 28.99 -17.03
N ASN A 279 8.92 28.40 -16.61
CA ASN A 279 10.27 28.90 -16.89
C ASN A 279 10.70 28.53 -18.32
N THR A 280 9.78 28.52 -19.26
CA THR A 280 10.16 28.45 -20.68
C THR A 280 10.83 29.75 -21.05
N ALA A 281 12.10 29.69 -21.45
CA ALA A 281 12.79 30.83 -22.04
C ALA A 281 11.95 31.33 -23.21
N PRO A 282 11.79 32.66 -23.38
CA PRO A 282 11.13 33.18 -24.57
C PRO A 282 11.93 32.74 -25.80
N SER A 283 11.21 32.11 -26.75
CA SER A 283 11.75 31.72 -28.08
C SER A 283 12.12 32.93 -28.91
#